data_6cb32cfe0b3710a627c470856af0b40c
#
_entry.id   6cb32cfe0b3710a627c470856af0b40c
#
_cell.length_a   1.000
_cell.length_b   1.000
_cell.length_c   1.000
_cell.angle_alpha   90.00
_cell.angle_beta   90.00
_cell.angle_gamma   90.00
#
_symmetry.space_group_name_H-M   'P 1'
#
loop_
_entity.id
_entity.type
_entity.pdbx_description
1 polymer ?
#
loop_
_entity_poly.entity_id
_entity_poly.type
_entity_poly.pdbx_seq_one_letter_code
_entity_poly.pdbx_strand_id
1 'polypeptide(L)'
;MKKLIISLAILFATSLLFAQMTSIPIAKLETLHSTIVGEDYKLQISLPYPFNPENNKYPVLFYLDAFSTSGGMNEFAKMQMVTKNLEQFVMVGISYNTNPRAYVKLRVRDYIPPINKTDTIHGGDKFLSFIKTELIPYMETNYGTDPNDRGLLGFSYGGLFTTWAFKKEPELFKRLAIISPSLWYGEDEFILKNPAFLKNVKNTQNLKVFIAYGSLENPHFGESSTKLYDVLKTNNNIQVSKVIFEDEDHGSVWNAATTRALFTLYGDPFKALIKESNRFNDAKKYKQALESYELAFKKYPEQTDEWDKYDIACIYAQTGDTDNAFKYLQMLVDSKKDRYEHTLNDSDLNSLHSDSRWVTLLNAFKKGNKE
;
A
#
# COMPACT_ATOMS: atom_id res chain seq x y z
N MET A 1 37.94 -33.48 -32.14
CA MET A 1 38.10 -32.14 -31.59
C MET A 1 36.97 -31.20 -31.95
N LYS A 2 36.55 -31.03 -33.21
CA LYS A 2 35.45 -30.12 -33.57
C LYS A 2 34.07 -30.42 -32.88
N LYS A 3 33.71 -31.70 -32.71
CA LYS A 3 32.44 -32.09 -32.02
C LYS A 3 32.48 -31.80 -30.51
N LEU A 4 33.63 -31.88 -29.87
CA LEU A 4 33.78 -31.56 -28.44
C LEU A 4 33.67 -30.05 -28.17
N ILE A 5 34.19 -29.22 -29.09
CA ILE A 5 34.14 -27.75 -28.99
C ILE A 5 32.68 -27.26 -29.16
N ILE A 6 31.89 -27.87 -30.07
CA ILE A 6 30.49 -27.52 -30.29
C ILE A 6 29.64 -27.88 -29.08
N SER A 7 29.87 -29.06 -28.47
CA SER A 7 29.17 -29.46 -27.23
C SER A 7 29.45 -28.55 -26.04
N LEU A 8 30.73 -28.11 -25.89
CA LEU A 8 31.09 -27.14 -24.83
C LEU A 8 30.46 -25.76 -25.07
N ALA A 9 30.40 -25.29 -26.33
CA ALA A 9 29.80 -24.01 -26.66
C ALA A 9 28.30 -24.01 -26.41
N ILE A 10 27.58 -25.12 -26.67
CA ILE A 10 26.13 -25.26 -26.38
C ILE A 10 25.88 -25.32 -24.87
N LEU A 11 26.72 -25.99 -24.09
CA LEU A 11 26.60 -26.00 -22.62
C LEU A 11 26.86 -24.61 -22.03
N PHE A 12 27.79 -23.84 -22.57
CA PHE A 12 28.07 -22.46 -22.12
C PHE A 12 26.94 -21.49 -22.50
N ALA A 13 26.32 -21.67 -23.68
CA ALA A 13 25.19 -20.85 -24.12
C ALA A 13 23.90 -21.13 -23.28
N THR A 14 23.66 -22.39 -22.92
CA THR A 14 22.53 -22.74 -22.04
C THR A 14 22.75 -22.27 -20.61
N SER A 15 23.94 -22.28 -20.06
CA SER A 15 24.23 -21.73 -18.72
C SER A 15 24.12 -20.21 -18.68
N LEU A 16 24.43 -19.50 -19.76
CA LEU A 16 24.22 -18.05 -19.87
C LEU A 16 22.74 -17.68 -19.97
N LEU A 17 21.92 -18.48 -20.66
CA LEU A 17 20.48 -18.30 -20.72
C LEU A 17 19.80 -18.54 -19.34
N PHE A 18 20.24 -19.54 -18.59
CA PHE A 18 19.76 -19.77 -17.23
C PHE A 18 20.22 -18.69 -16.24
N ALA A 19 21.43 -18.16 -16.39
CA ALA A 19 21.92 -17.06 -15.55
C ALA A 19 21.15 -15.74 -15.77
N GLN A 20 20.60 -15.50 -16.95
CA GLN A 20 19.75 -14.34 -17.23
C GLN A 20 18.34 -14.45 -16.62
N MET A 21 17.86 -15.66 -16.30
CA MET A 21 16.53 -15.86 -15.68
C MET A 21 16.52 -15.72 -14.14
N THR A 22 17.67 -15.53 -13.49
CA THR A 22 17.77 -15.54 -12.02
C THR A 22 17.72 -14.16 -11.38
N SER A 23 17.68 -13.07 -12.13
CA SER A 23 17.46 -11.74 -11.58
C SER A 23 16.08 -11.21 -11.98
N ILE A 24 15.14 -11.22 -11.05
CA ILE A 24 13.89 -10.46 -11.21
C ILE A 24 14.21 -9.02 -10.82
N PRO A 25 14.18 -8.05 -11.76
CA PRO A 25 14.47 -6.66 -11.42
C PRO A 25 13.38 -6.15 -10.46
N ILE A 26 13.79 -5.80 -9.24
CA ILE A 26 12.89 -5.27 -8.22
C ILE A 26 12.41 -3.88 -8.63
N ALA A 27 13.30 -3.09 -9.24
CA ALA A 27 12.99 -1.75 -9.73
C ALA A 27 13.86 -1.40 -10.94
N LYS A 28 13.35 -0.52 -11.81
CA LYS A 28 14.13 0.14 -12.85
C LYS A 28 14.86 1.32 -12.23
N LEU A 29 16.12 1.50 -12.59
CA LEU A 29 16.93 2.65 -12.14
C LEU A 29 17.00 3.70 -13.24
N GLU A 30 16.65 4.93 -12.90
CA GLU A 30 16.74 6.09 -13.80
C GLU A 30 17.43 7.26 -13.11
N THR A 31 17.87 8.23 -13.90
CA THR A 31 18.42 9.47 -13.40
C THR A 31 17.60 10.64 -13.94
N LEU A 32 17.14 11.51 -13.05
CA LEU A 32 16.44 12.72 -13.40
C LEU A 32 17.27 13.92 -12.89
N HIS A 33 17.72 14.77 -13.81
CA HIS A 33 18.38 16.02 -13.47
C HIS A 33 17.32 17.06 -13.05
N SER A 34 17.50 17.65 -11.89
CA SER A 34 16.67 18.78 -11.45
C SER A 34 17.33 20.10 -11.82
N THR A 35 16.70 20.88 -12.64
CA THR A 35 17.15 22.24 -12.96
C THR A 35 16.90 23.22 -11.81
N ILE A 36 15.92 22.92 -10.94
CA ILE A 36 15.54 23.72 -9.78
C ILE A 36 16.56 23.58 -8.64
N VAL A 37 16.97 22.33 -8.38
CA VAL A 37 17.92 22.02 -7.29
C VAL A 37 19.37 22.09 -7.80
N GLY A 38 19.61 21.77 -9.08
CA GLY A 38 20.92 21.61 -9.67
C GLY A 38 21.58 20.28 -9.27
N GLU A 39 20.79 19.19 -9.16
CA GLU A 39 21.23 17.89 -8.67
C GLU A 39 20.68 16.76 -9.54
N ASP A 40 21.42 15.65 -9.64
CA ASP A 40 20.97 14.42 -10.28
C ASP A 40 20.36 13.45 -9.27
N TYR A 41 19.06 13.24 -9.37
CA TYR A 41 18.37 12.28 -8.53
C TYR A 41 18.33 10.90 -9.18
N LYS A 42 18.66 9.88 -8.40
CA LYS A 42 18.44 8.46 -8.77
C LYS A 42 17.04 8.04 -8.39
N LEU A 43 16.27 7.64 -9.38
CA LEU A 43 14.92 7.13 -9.22
C LEU A 43 14.93 5.60 -9.26
N GLN A 44 14.31 4.98 -8.27
CA GLN A 44 14.06 3.54 -8.22
C GLN A 44 12.59 3.32 -8.49
N ILE A 45 12.24 2.98 -9.74
CA ILE A 45 10.88 2.88 -10.23
C ILE A 45 10.44 1.41 -10.21
N SER A 46 9.52 1.06 -9.31
CA SER A 46 8.93 -0.26 -9.20
C SER A 46 7.51 -0.23 -9.75
N LEU A 47 7.26 -1.05 -10.77
CA LEU A 47 5.98 -1.10 -11.47
C LEU A 47 5.13 -2.26 -10.97
N PRO A 48 3.80 -2.14 -10.92
CA PRO A 48 2.91 -3.27 -10.64
C PRO A 48 2.96 -4.33 -11.76
N TYR A 49 2.45 -5.52 -11.49
CA TYR A 49 2.36 -6.59 -12.48
C TYR A 49 0.94 -7.13 -12.58
N PRO A 50 0.36 -7.23 -13.81
CA PRO A 50 0.88 -6.67 -15.07
C PRO A 50 0.82 -5.14 -15.09
N PHE A 51 1.77 -4.49 -15.77
CA PHE A 51 1.79 -3.04 -15.96
C PHE A 51 1.29 -2.68 -17.36
N ASN A 52 0.21 -1.90 -17.45
CA ASN A 52 -0.39 -1.46 -18.70
C ASN A 52 -0.85 0.02 -18.59
N PRO A 53 0.06 0.97 -18.83
CA PRO A 53 -0.20 2.41 -18.66
C PRO A 53 -1.10 2.99 -19.76
N GLU A 54 -1.30 2.30 -20.88
CA GLU A 54 -2.18 2.76 -21.97
C GLU A 54 -3.66 2.70 -21.56
N ASN A 55 -4.04 1.67 -20.80
CA ASN A 55 -5.42 1.42 -20.40
C ASN A 55 -5.71 1.75 -18.93
N ASN A 56 -4.68 1.98 -18.10
CA ASN A 56 -4.83 2.22 -16.67
C ASN A 56 -4.05 3.45 -16.22
N LYS A 57 -4.61 4.19 -15.28
CA LYS A 57 -3.90 5.21 -14.52
C LYS A 57 -3.60 4.64 -13.14
N TYR A 58 -2.32 4.59 -12.78
CA TYR A 58 -1.87 4.01 -11.51
C TYR A 58 -1.61 5.09 -10.46
N PRO A 59 -2.13 4.95 -9.24
CA PRO A 59 -1.62 5.74 -8.12
C PRO A 59 -0.11 5.67 -8.05
N VAL A 60 0.55 6.72 -7.54
CA VAL A 60 2.01 6.73 -7.38
C VAL A 60 2.38 7.02 -5.93
N LEU A 61 3.31 6.22 -5.39
CA LEU A 61 3.95 6.47 -4.11
C LEU A 61 5.39 6.93 -4.34
N PHE A 62 5.66 8.19 -4.03
CA PHE A 62 7.02 8.68 -3.87
C PHE A 62 7.52 8.35 -2.46
N TYR A 63 8.71 7.78 -2.34
CA TYR A 63 9.32 7.52 -1.04
C TYR A 63 10.75 8.01 -1.00
N LEU A 64 11.10 8.56 0.15
CA LEU A 64 12.40 9.16 0.38
C LEU A 64 13.42 8.12 0.89
N ASP A 65 14.69 8.48 0.87
CA ASP A 65 15.77 7.63 1.36
C ASP A 65 15.90 6.26 0.65
N ALA A 66 15.56 6.18 -0.64
CA ALA A 66 15.51 4.93 -1.40
C ALA A 66 16.85 4.16 -1.45
N PHE A 67 17.97 4.83 -1.20
CA PHE A 67 19.28 4.20 -1.13
C PHE A 67 19.33 3.06 -0.09
N SER A 68 18.70 3.24 1.07
CA SER A 68 18.74 2.29 2.18
C SER A 68 17.44 1.53 2.41
N THR A 69 16.35 1.93 1.75
CA THR A 69 14.99 1.52 2.15
C THR A 69 14.25 0.74 1.09
N SER A 70 14.72 0.73 -0.16
CA SER A 70 13.92 0.29 -1.30
C SER A 70 13.74 -1.23 -1.40
N GLY A 71 14.74 -2.04 -1.07
CA GLY A 71 14.73 -3.48 -1.35
C GLY A 71 13.52 -4.19 -0.76
N GLY A 72 13.45 -4.28 0.55
CA GLY A 72 12.39 -5.01 1.25
C GLY A 72 10.99 -4.43 1.01
N MET A 73 10.87 -3.10 0.94
CA MET A 73 9.58 -2.44 0.71
C MET A 73 9.03 -2.72 -0.70
N ASN A 74 9.88 -2.66 -1.73
CA ASN A 74 9.46 -2.93 -3.10
C ASN A 74 9.05 -4.39 -3.32
N GLU A 75 9.82 -5.33 -2.77
CA GLU A 75 9.51 -6.76 -2.83
C GLU A 75 8.19 -7.07 -2.12
N PHE A 76 8.05 -6.57 -0.90
CA PHE A 76 6.81 -6.69 -0.13
C PHE A 76 5.60 -6.14 -0.90
N ALA A 77 5.67 -4.90 -1.38
CA ALA A 77 4.58 -4.26 -2.11
C ALA A 77 4.19 -5.06 -3.36
N LYS A 78 5.16 -5.53 -4.16
CA LYS A 78 4.89 -6.35 -5.35
C LYS A 78 4.14 -7.63 -5.00
N MET A 79 4.57 -8.35 -3.98
CA MET A 79 3.89 -9.57 -3.53
C MET A 79 2.45 -9.25 -3.11
N GLN A 80 2.23 -8.17 -2.36
CA GLN A 80 0.89 -7.80 -1.90
C GLN A 80 -0.02 -7.32 -3.04
N MET A 81 0.51 -6.66 -4.06
CA MET A 81 -0.25 -6.32 -5.28
C MET A 81 -0.65 -7.56 -6.09
N VAL A 82 0.27 -8.54 -6.27
CA VAL A 82 -0.02 -9.80 -6.96
C VAL A 82 -1.09 -10.60 -6.22
N THR A 83 -1.06 -10.63 -4.90
CA THR A 83 -2.07 -11.31 -4.06
C THR A 83 -3.33 -10.47 -3.84
N LYS A 84 -3.44 -9.29 -4.47
CA LYS A 84 -4.58 -8.37 -4.37
C LYS A 84 -4.88 -7.90 -2.94
N ASN A 85 -3.89 -7.92 -2.05
CA ASN A 85 -4.01 -7.32 -0.72
C ASN A 85 -3.79 -5.81 -0.75
N LEU A 86 -3.03 -5.33 -1.74
CA LEU A 86 -2.88 -3.92 -2.08
C LEU A 86 -3.43 -3.69 -3.48
N GLU A 87 -4.00 -2.52 -3.72
CA GLU A 87 -4.27 -2.05 -5.07
C GLU A 87 -2.97 -1.93 -5.89
N GLN A 88 -3.08 -1.86 -7.20
CA GLN A 88 -1.90 -1.67 -8.06
C GLN A 88 -1.48 -0.21 -8.09
N PHE A 89 -0.21 0.08 -7.78
CA PHE A 89 0.36 1.42 -7.82
C PHE A 89 1.83 1.37 -8.23
N VAL A 90 2.34 2.51 -8.72
CA VAL A 90 3.75 2.70 -9.05
C VAL A 90 4.48 3.21 -7.81
N MET A 91 5.66 2.68 -7.53
CA MET A 91 6.54 3.16 -6.45
C MET A 91 7.76 3.85 -7.05
N VAL A 92 8.08 5.04 -6.53
CA VAL A 92 9.21 5.84 -6.99
C VAL A 92 10.07 6.22 -5.80
N GLY A 93 11.16 5.53 -5.62
CA GLY A 93 12.15 5.84 -4.60
C GLY A 93 13.10 6.94 -5.08
N ILE A 94 13.25 7.98 -4.28
CA ILE A 94 14.12 9.12 -4.55
C ILE A 94 15.42 8.94 -3.77
N SER A 95 16.55 9.04 -4.48
CA SER A 95 17.89 8.88 -3.91
C SER A 95 18.89 9.75 -4.66
N TYR A 96 20.16 9.69 -4.27
CA TYR A 96 21.25 10.43 -4.86
C TYR A 96 22.30 9.47 -5.44
N ASN A 97 22.91 9.86 -6.54
CA ASN A 97 24.03 9.10 -7.14
C ASN A 97 25.36 9.47 -6.49
N THR A 98 25.57 9.07 -5.22
CA THR A 98 26.74 9.51 -4.48
C THR A 98 27.18 8.49 -3.41
N ASN A 99 28.31 8.75 -2.75
CA ASN A 99 28.80 7.97 -1.63
C ASN A 99 27.98 8.26 -0.32
N PRO A 100 28.04 7.38 0.68
CA PRO A 100 27.21 7.54 1.90
C PRO A 100 27.42 8.85 2.66
N ARG A 101 28.64 9.41 2.68
CA ARG A 101 28.93 10.68 3.38
C ARG A 101 28.29 11.87 2.66
N ALA A 102 28.39 11.93 1.35
CA ALA A 102 27.75 12.98 0.55
C ALA A 102 26.22 12.81 0.54
N TYR A 103 25.74 11.56 0.55
CA TYR A 103 24.30 11.25 0.69
C TYR A 103 23.68 11.97 1.90
N VAL A 104 24.30 11.85 3.08
CA VAL A 104 23.77 12.49 4.31
C VAL A 104 23.68 14.02 4.14
N LYS A 105 24.68 14.65 3.51
CA LYS A 105 24.67 16.09 3.27
C LYS A 105 23.55 16.53 2.33
N LEU A 106 23.37 15.80 1.22
CA LEU A 106 22.33 16.09 0.24
C LEU A 106 20.93 15.86 0.84
N ARG A 107 20.77 14.77 1.59
CA ARG A 107 19.55 14.47 2.33
C ARG A 107 19.17 15.59 3.30
N VAL A 108 20.11 16.05 4.11
CA VAL A 108 19.88 17.15 5.05
C VAL A 108 19.52 18.44 4.31
N ARG A 109 20.24 18.78 3.22
CA ARG A 109 19.93 19.93 2.37
C ARG A 109 18.47 19.90 1.90
N ASP A 110 18.03 18.75 1.34
CA ASP A 110 16.75 18.66 0.65
C ASP A 110 15.55 18.45 1.58
N TYR A 111 15.78 17.80 2.75
CA TYR A 111 14.65 17.45 3.63
C TYR A 111 14.40 18.47 4.74
N ILE A 112 15.34 19.38 4.97
CA ILE A 112 15.14 20.42 5.97
C ILE A 112 14.44 21.64 5.34
N PRO A 113 13.21 21.95 5.81
CA PRO A 113 12.49 23.13 5.37
C PRO A 113 13.09 24.42 5.97
N PRO A 114 12.80 25.60 5.39
CA PRO A 114 13.27 26.88 5.91
C PRO A 114 12.47 27.26 7.17
N ILE A 115 12.74 26.62 8.29
CA ILE A 115 12.03 26.86 9.55
C ILE A 115 12.61 28.07 10.28
N ASN A 116 13.93 28.13 10.35
CA ASN A 116 14.62 29.24 11.01
C ASN A 116 15.28 30.17 10.00
N LYS A 117 15.11 31.47 10.17
CA LYS A 117 15.73 32.48 9.28
C LYS A 117 17.27 32.47 9.34
N THR A 118 17.85 31.87 10.35
CA THR A 118 19.29 31.75 10.56
C THR A 118 19.90 30.48 9.99
N ASP A 119 19.08 29.51 9.59
CA ASP A 119 19.59 28.25 9.03
C ASP A 119 20.17 28.50 7.63
N THR A 120 21.40 28.07 7.43
CA THR A 120 22.09 28.12 6.13
C THR A 120 21.80 26.90 5.25
N ILE A 121 21.16 25.85 5.82
CA ILE A 121 20.85 24.58 5.15
C ILE A 121 19.34 24.38 5.16
N HIS A 122 18.66 24.79 4.09
CA HIS A 122 17.20 24.71 3.96
C HIS A 122 16.78 24.62 2.48
N GLY A 123 16.95 23.46 1.89
CA GLY A 123 16.55 23.22 0.49
C GLY A 123 15.15 22.62 0.32
N GLY A 124 14.40 22.41 1.43
CA GLY A 124 13.11 21.72 1.39
C GLY A 124 12.09 22.33 0.41
N ASP A 125 12.04 23.66 0.29
CA ASP A 125 11.15 24.32 -0.67
C ASP A 125 11.58 24.05 -2.13
N LYS A 126 12.89 24.05 -2.42
CA LYS A 126 13.39 23.72 -3.76
C LYS A 126 13.15 22.23 -4.09
N PHE A 127 13.36 21.37 -3.13
CA PHE A 127 13.12 19.94 -3.31
C PHE A 127 11.62 19.63 -3.50
N LEU A 128 10.73 20.31 -2.77
CA LEU A 128 9.28 20.21 -3.01
C LEU A 128 8.92 20.72 -4.42
N SER A 129 9.53 21.83 -4.86
CA SER A 129 9.33 22.36 -6.21
C SER A 129 9.81 21.36 -7.28
N PHE A 130 10.98 20.72 -7.09
CA PHE A 130 11.45 19.64 -7.96
C PHE A 130 10.42 18.50 -8.06
N ILE A 131 9.95 18.00 -6.91
CA ILE A 131 8.93 16.92 -6.92
C ILE A 131 7.68 17.37 -7.69
N LYS A 132 7.18 18.58 -7.40
CA LYS A 132 5.93 19.10 -7.98
C LYS A 132 6.02 19.37 -9.47
N THR A 133 7.11 19.98 -9.93
CA THR A 133 7.16 20.55 -11.28
C THR A 133 8.08 19.82 -12.26
N GLU A 134 8.92 18.93 -11.76
CA GLU A 134 9.82 18.13 -12.61
C GLU A 134 9.52 16.63 -12.47
N LEU A 135 9.54 16.06 -11.26
CA LEU A 135 9.38 14.62 -11.05
C LEU A 135 7.96 14.12 -11.31
N ILE A 136 6.93 14.78 -10.79
CA ILE A 136 5.53 14.39 -11.01
C ILE A 136 5.18 14.40 -12.50
N PRO A 137 5.41 15.49 -13.27
CA PRO A 137 5.16 15.48 -14.71
C PRO A 137 5.97 14.42 -15.48
N TYR A 138 7.20 14.15 -15.05
CA TYR A 138 8.01 13.08 -15.61
C TYR A 138 7.34 11.72 -15.45
N MET A 139 6.81 11.39 -14.26
CA MET A 139 6.11 10.13 -13.99
C MET A 139 4.78 10.03 -14.72
N GLU A 140 4.01 11.10 -14.78
CA GLU A 140 2.74 11.15 -15.51
C GLU A 140 2.93 10.90 -17.01
N THR A 141 3.97 11.50 -17.60
CA THR A 141 4.27 11.38 -19.03
C THR A 141 4.83 10.02 -19.40
N ASN A 142 5.80 9.51 -18.63
CA ASN A 142 6.54 8.30 -19.02
C ASN A 142 5.96 7.00 -18.46
N TYR A 143 5.16 7.07 -17.38
CA TYR A 143 4.64 5.90 -16.66
C TYR A 143 3.11 5.92 -16.49
N GLY A 144 2.43 6.93 -17.01
CA GLY A 144 0.97 7.02 -16.96
C GLY A 144 0.41 7.03 -15.54
N THR A 145 1.13 7.65 -14.57
CA THR A 145 0.64 7.76 -13.21
C THR A 145 -0.58 8.68 -13.10
N ASP A 146 -1.45 8.42 -12.11
CA ASP A 146 -2.67 9.20 -11.91
C ASP A 146 -2.34 10.59 -11.36
N PRO A 147 -2.70 11.69 -12.10
CA PRO A 147 -2.48 13.05 -11.62
C PRO A 147 -3.31 13.41 -10.39
N ASN A 148 -4.25 12.57 -9.99
CA ASN A 148 -5.13 12.81 -8.85
C ASN A 148 -4.87 11.89 -7.67
N ASP A 149 -3.95 10.92 -7.76
CA ASP A 149 -3.69 9.97 -6.68
C ASP A 149 -2.20 9.75 -6.46
N ARG A 150 -1.62 10.62 -5.65
CA ARG A 150 -0.20 10.64 -5.30
C ARG A 150 -0.02 10.45 -3.82
N GLY A 151 1.00 9.66 -3.45
CA GLY A 151 1.44 9.47 -2.07
C GLY A 151 2.87 9.96 -1.86
N LEU A 152 3.18 10.31 -0.61
CA LEU A 152 4.55 10.63 -0.16
C LEU A 152 4.83 9.92 1.15
N LEU A 153 5.96 9.22 1.21
CA LEU A 153 6.42 8.49 2.39
C LEU A 153 7.80 8.99 2.80
N GLY A 154 7.94 9.36 4.06
CA GLY A 154 9.21 9.80 4.64
C GLY A 154 9.42 9.34 6.07
N PHE A 155 10.69 9.12 6.41
CA PHE A 155 11.17 8.67 7.70
C PHE A 155 12.15 9.68 8.29
N SER A 156 12.10 9.94 9.59
CA SER A 156 13.04 10.82 10.29
C SER A 156 13.00 12.25 9.69
N TYR A 157 14.10 12.77 9.14
CA TYR A 157 14.09 14.03 8.37
C TYR A 157 13.20 13.93 7.12
N GLY A 158 13.07 12.73 6.50
CA GLY A 158 12.09 12.52 5.44
C GLY A 158 10.65 12.67 5.94
N GLY A 159 10.36 12.24 7.17
CA GLY A 159 9.07 12.48 7.83
C GLY A 159 8.80 13.95 8.12
N LEU A 160 9.83 14.71 8.52
CA LEU A 160 9.77 16.16 8.63
C LEU A 160 9.43 16.82 7.28
N PHE A 161 10.14 16.42 6.22
CA PHE A 161 9.86 16.93 4.87
C PHE A 161 8.44 16.56 4.39
N THR A 162 7.99 15.33 4.61
CA THR A 162 6.63 14.91 4.24
C THR A 162 5.58 15.77 4.93
N THR A 163 5.79 16.08 6.20
CA THR A 163 4.90 16.97 6.97
C THR A 163 4.96 18.41 6.44
N TRP A 164 6.14 18.89 6.07
CA TRP A 164 6.32 20.20 5.45
C TRP A 164 5.62 20.28 4.08
N ALA A 165 5.82 19.29 3.22
CA ALA A 165 5.19 19.21 1.91
C ALA A 165 3.66 19.26 2.03
N PHE A 166 3.10 18.53 2.98
CA PHE A 166 1.67 18.57 3.27
C PHE A 166 1.20 19.94 3.72
N LYS A 167 1.95 20.61 4.60
CA LYS A 167 1.61 21.97 5.07
C LYS A 167 1.62 22.99 3.94
N LYS A 168 2.61 22.94 3.06
CA LYS A 168 2.80 23.90 1.95
C LYS A 168 1.82 23.67 0.81
N GLU A 169 1.58 22.41 0.47
CA GLU A 169 0.80 21.98 -0.68
C GLU A 169 -0.19 20.87 -0.25
N PRO A 170 -1.23 21.20 0.54
CA PRO A 170 -2.12 20.21 1.13
C PRO A 170 -2.93 19.41 0.10
N GLU A 171 -2.99 19.87 -1.15
CA GLU A 171 -3.69 19.19 -2.25
C GLU A 171 -2.76 18.33 -3.13
N LEU A 172 -1.44 18.42 -2.94
CA LEU A 172 -0.49 17.76 -3.83
C LEU A 172 -0.49 16.23 -3.65
N PHE A 173 -0.66 15.76 -2.42
CA PHE A 173 -0.66 14.35 -2.07
C PHE A 173 -1.96 13.95 -1.36
N LYS A 174 -2.52 12.81 -1.72
CA LYS A 174 -3.70 12.23 -1.06
C LYS A 174 -3.35 11.17 -0.03
N ARG A 175 -2.12 10.68 -0.03
CA ARG A 175 -1.66 9.58 0.81
C ARG A 175 -0.31 9.93 1.41
N LEU A 176 -0.26 10.05 2.73
CA LEU A 176 0.95 10.44 3.44
C LEU A 176 1.35 9.37 4.46
N ALA A 177 2.60 8.92 4.41
CA ALA A 177 3.20 8.12 5.47
C ALA A 177 4.31 8.93 6.14
N ILE A 178 4.13 9.23 7.41
CA ILE A 178 4.99 10.06 8.24
C ILE A 178 5.51 9.18 9.37
N ILE A 179 6.74 8.67 9.21
CA ILE A 179 7.32 7.69 10.13
C ILE A 179 8.42 8.36 10.94
N SER A 180 8.33 8.28 12.25
CA SER A 180 9.29 8.83 13.21
C SER A 180 9.81 10.23 12.82
N PRO A 181 8.91 11.19 12.55
CA PRO A 181 9.29 12.46 11.96
C PRO A 181 10.12 13.30 12.96
N SER A 182 11.20 13.90 12.47
CA SER A 182 12.05 14.81 13.28
C SER A 182 11.42 16.20 13.44
N LEU A 183 10.16 16.28 13.92
CA LEU A 183 9.41 17.55 14.03
C LEU A 183 9.97 18.47 15.11
N TRP A 184 10.69 17.91 16.09
CA TRP A 184 11.43 18.65 17.10
C TRP A 184 12.49 19.60 16.48
N TYR A 185 12.92 19.33 15.26
CA TYR A 185 13.74 20.25 14.48
C TYR A 185 12.90 21.47 14.09
N GLY A 186 13.14 22.58 14.74
CA GLY A 186 12.32 23.79 14.60
C GLY A 186 11.25 23.92 15.69
N GLU A 187 11.48 23.27 16.84
CA GLU A 187 10.68 23.40 18.07
C GLU A 187 9.19 23.03 17.92
N ASP A 188 8.89 22.11 17.01
CA ASP A 188 7.50 21.72 16.65
C ASP A 188 6.61 22.90 16.18
N GLU A 189 7.16 24.13 16.19
CA GLU A 189 6.38 25.36 16.05
C GLU A 189 5.68 25.51 14.72
N PHE A 190 6.33 25.05 13.66
CA PHE A 190 5.86 25.34 12.30
C PHE A 190 4.58 24.58 11.92
N ILE A 191 4.28 23.47 12.58
CA ILE A 191 3.06 22.68 12.33
C ILE A 191 2.04 22.87 13.44
N LEU A 192 2.49 22.84 14.67
CA LEU A 192 1.62 22.76 15.83
C LEU A 192 1.08 24.11 16.27
N LYS A 193 1.85 25.21 16.07
CA LYS A 193 1.43 26.56 16.46
C LYS A 193 0.46 27.22 15.46
N ASN A 194 0.43 26.77 14.23
CA ASN A 194 -0.50 27.34 13.24
C ASN A 194 -1.13 26.28 12.34
N PRO A 195 -2.19 25.60 12.80
CA PRO A 195 -2.90 24.59 12.01
C PRO A 195 -3.81 25.20 10.92
N ALA A 196 -3.68 26.50 10.62
CA ALA A 196 -4.54 27.17 9.64
C ALA A 196 -4.49 26.54 8.25
N PHE A 197 -3.39 25.87 7.88
CA PHE A 197 -3.28 25.13 6.62
C PHE A 197 -4.33 24.01 6.49
N LEU A 198 -4.83 23.46 7.60
CA LEU A 198 -5.88 22.44 7.58
C LEU A 198 -7.19 22.95 7.00
N LYS A 199 -7.43 24.28 7.02
CA LYS A 199 -8.60 24.91 6.38
C LYS A 199 -8.56 24.76 4.86
N ASN A 200 -7.39 24.54 4.28
CA ASN A 200 -7.20 24.36 2.84
C ASN A 200 -7.38 22.90 2.40
N VAL A 201 -7.54 21.97 3.35
CA VAL A 201 -7.82 20.56 3.04
C VAL A 201 -9.30 20.42 2.68
N LYS A 202 -9.57 20.16 1.42
CA LYS A 202 -10.96 20.03 0.92
C LYS A 202 -11.51 18.63 1.14
N ASN A 203 -12.80 18.54 1.36
CA ASN A 203 -13.52 17.29 1.60
C ASN A 203 -13.41 16.27 0.44
N THR A 204 -13.15 16.74 -0.77
CA THR A 204 -13.09 15.91 -1.98
C THR A 204 -11.81 15.09 -2.12
N GLN A 205 -10.87 15.23 -1.19
CA GLN A 205 -9.52 14.69 -1.40
C GLN A 205 -9.33 13.25 -0.91
N ASN A 206 -10.21 12.73 -0.05
CA ASN A 206 -10.01 11.43 0.62
C ASN A 206 -8.59 11.28 1.19
N LEU A 207 -8.08 12.35 1.83
CA LEU A 207 -6.71 12.38 2.33
C LEU A 207 -6.51 11.36 3.44
N LYS A 208 -5.59 10.43 3.21
CA LYS A 208 -5.16 9.43 4.19
C LYS A 208 -3.79 9.78 4.74
N VAL A 209 -3.66 9.83 6.07
CA VAL A 209 -2.39 10.08 6.75
C VAL A 209 -2.10 8.95 7.73
N PHE A 210 -0.96 8.30 7.54
CA PHE A 210 -0.42 7.32 8.46
C PHE A 210 0.75 7.91 9.22
N ILE A 211 0.70 7.87 10.55
CA ILE A 211 1.78 8.33 11.43
C ILE A 211 2.24 7.13 12.25
N ALA A 212 3.55 6.97 12.41
CA ALA A 212 4.09 5.88 13.21
C ALA A 212 5.42 6.26 13.88
N TYR A 213 5.73 5.56 14.97
CA TYR A 213 7.02 5.60 15.64
C TYR A 213 7.22 4.34 16.50
N GLY A 214 8.47 4.08 16.90
CA GLY A 214 8.83 2.96 17.78
C GLY A 214 8.79 3.34 19.26
N SER A 215 8.37 2.42 20.13
CA SER A 215 8.25 2.68 21.58
C SER A 215 9.59 2.89 22.29
N LEU A 216 10.69 2.37 21.69
CA LEU A 216 12.06 2.52 22.23
C LEU A 216 12.81 3.72 21.64
N GLU A 217 12.16 4.54 20.81
CA GLU A 217 12.78 5.75 20.27
C GLU A 217 12.93 6.83 21.36
N ASN A 218 13.77 7.83 21.07
CA ASN A 218 13.83 9.02 21.93
C ASN A 218 12.41 9.63 22.05
N PRO A 219 11.95 9.99 23.26
CA PRO A 219 10.60 10.50 23.51
C PRO A 219 10.14 11.62 22.58
N HIS A 220 11.05 12.45 22.07
CA HIS A 220 10.71 13.53 21.13
C HIS A 220 10.02 13.05 19.87
N PHE A 221 10.34 11.84 19.36
CA PHE A 221 9.65 11.28 18.19
C PHE A 221 8.18 10.94 18.50
N GLY A 222 7.95 10.31 19.64
CA GLY A 222 6.61 9.93 20.09
C GLY A 222 5.73 11.15 20.43
N GLU A 223 6.29 12.12 21.14
CA GLU A 223 5.62 13.36 21.52
C GLU A 223 5.20 14.16 20.27
N SER A 224 6.16 14.43 19.38
CA SER A 224 5.92 15.16 18.14
C SER A 224 4.90 14.45 17.22
N SER A 225 5.02 13.13 17.07
CA SER A 225 4.08 12.33 16.29
C SER A 225 2.67 12.36 16.87
N THR A 226 2.56 12.31 18.20
CA THR A 226 1.26 12.37 18.88
C THR A 226 0.62 13.75 18.73
N LYS A 227 1.38 14.82 18.92
CA LYS A 227 0.90 16.19 18.69
C LYS A 227 0.42 16.38 17.24
N LEU A 228 1.18 15.87 16.25
CA LEU A 228 0.77 15.93 14.84
C LEU A 228 -0.55 15.18 14.62
N TYR A 229 -0.66 13.95 15.14
CA TYR A 229 -1.91 13.18 15.06
C TYR A 229 -3.09 13.94 15.68
N ASP A 230 -2.90 14.52 16.87
CA ASP A 230 -3.94 15.26 17.58
C ASP A 230 -4.42 16.50 16.83
N VAL A 231 -3.51 17.19 16.13
CA VAL A 231 -3.86 18.31 15.24
C VAL A 231 -4.63 17.83 14.03
N LEU A 232 -4.15 16.78 13.34
CA LEU A 232 -4.76 16.31 12.10
C LEU A 232 -6.16 15.71 12.32
N LYS A 233 -6.38 14.98 13.40
CA LYS A 233 -7.70 14.37 13.70
C LYS A 233 -8.82 15.39 13.97
N THR A 234 -8.48 16.67 14.16
CA THR A 234 -9.49 17.73 14.28
C THR A 234 -10.18 18.08 12.96
N ASN A 235 -9.62 17.64 11.83
CA ASN A 235 -10.19 17.86 10.51
C ASN A 235 -10.84 16.57 9.99
N ASN A 236 -12.17 16.57 9.91
CA ASN A 236 -12.97 15.41 9.46
C ASN A 236 -12.72 15.01 8.00
N ASN A 237 -12.04 15.83 7.20
CA ASN A 237 -11.65 15.52 5.83
C ASN A 237 -10.36 14.70 5.74
N ILE A 238 -9.71 14.40 6.88
CA ILE A 238 -8.47 13.64 6.96
C ILE A 238 -8.73 12.31 7.66
N GLN A 239 -8.47 11.22 6.97
CA GLN A 239 -8.43 9.88 7.56
C GLN A 239 -7.04 9.68 8.17
N VAL A 240 -6.86 10.07 9.42
CA VAL A 240 -5.56 9.94 10.09
C VAL A 240 -5.53 8.70 11.00
N SER A 241 -4.45 7.94 10.92
CA SER A 241 -4.15 6.82 11.82
C SER A 241 -2.78 6.99 12.46
N LYS A 242 -2.63 6.53 13.70
CA LYS A 242 -1.36 6.52 14.42
C LYS A 242 -1.09 5.11 14.96
N VAL A 243 0.14 4.61 14.77
CA VAL A 243 0.59 3.31 15.27
C VAL A 243 1.88 3.50 16.05
N ILE A 244 1.95 2.92 17.24
CA ILE A 244 3.17 2.78 18.04
C ILE A 244 3.64 1.34 17.85
N PHE A 245 4.88 1.17 17.41
CA PHE A 245 5.46 -0.16 17.26
C PHE A 245 6.23 -0.49 18.53
N GLU A 246 5.68 -1.43 19.31
CA GLU A 246 6.31 -1.89 20.53
C GLU A 246 7.65 -2.58 20.23
N ASP A 247 8.61 -2.38 21.10
CA ASP A 247 9.97 -2.94 21.04
C ASP A 247 10.80 -2.48 19.82
N GLU A 248 10.36 -1.46 19.07
CA GLU A 248 11.10 -0.91 17.94
C GLU A 248 11.81 0.40 18.33
N ASP A 249 13.08 0.51 17.92
CA ASP A 249 13.86 1.75 17.99
C ASP A 249 13.86 2.51 16.66
N HIS A 250 14.61 3.64 16.61
CA HIS A 250 14.69 4.47 15.39
C HIS A 250 15.28 3.75 14.17
N GLY A 251 16.12 2.75 14.36
CA GLY A 251 16.73 1.97 13.27
C GLY A 251 15.83 0.85 12.78
N SER A 252 15.10 0.20 13.70
CA SER A 252 14.32 -0.99 13.41
C SER A 252 12.87 -0.71 12.98
N VAL A 253 12.28 0.38 13.46
CA VAL A 253 10.85 0.73 13.20
C VAL A 253 10.51 0.89 11.71
N TRP A 254 11.49 1.22 10.88
CA TRP A 254 11.28 1.45 9.45
C TRP A 254 10.53 0.31 8.76
N ASN A 255 11.00 -0.93 8.90
CA ASN A 255 10.42 -2.08 8.19
C ASN A 255 8.98 -2.37 8.65
N ALA A 256 8.74 -2.36 9.96
CA ALA A 256 7.43 -2.58 10.53
C ALA A 256 6.44 -1.47 10.12
N ALA A 257 6.87 -0.21 10.21
CA ALA A 257 6.04 0.93 9.90
C ALA A 257 5.72 1.06 8.40
N THR A 258 6.69 0.79 7.50
CA THR A 258 6.44 0.88 6.05
C THR A 258 5.47 -0.16 5.56
N THR A 259 5.55 -1.42 6.02
CA THR A 259 4.59 -2.46 5.67
C THR A 259 3.17 -2.08 6.13
N ARG A 260 3.03 -1.57 7.35
CA ARG A 260 1.75 -1.08 7.87
C ARG A 260 1.24 0.15 7.11
N ALA A 261 2.12 1.08 6.76
CA ALA A 261 1.78 2.25 5.96
C ALA A 261 1.19 1.86 4.59
N LEU A 262 1.82 0.90 3.90
CA LEU A 262 1.33 0.41 2.61
C LEU A 262 -0.08 -0.16 2.72
N PHE A 263 -0.38 -1.00 3.72
CA PHE A 263 -1.73 -1.50 3.94
C PHE A 263 -2.74 -0.40 4.31
N THR A 264 -2.32 0.59 5.09
CA THR A 264 -3.21 1.70 5.48
C THR A 264 -3.55 2.60 4.29
N LEU A 265 -2.56 2.86 3.44
CA LEU A 265 -2.69 3.81 2.34
C LEU A 265 -3.20 3.17 1.04
N TYR A 266 -2.77 1.94 0.75
CA TYR A 266 -3.00 1.24 -0.53
C TYR A 266 -3.68 -0.13 -0.34
N GLY A 267 -4.11 -0.49 0.88
CA GLY A 267 -4.85 -1.72 1.12
C GLY A 267 -6.14 -1.76 0.30
N ASP A 268 -6.41 -2.91 -0.31
CA ASP A 268 -7.65 -3.14 -1.01
C ASP A 268 -8.82 -3.09 -0.02
N PRO A 269 -9.76 -2.14 -0.15
CA PRO A 269 -10.84 -1.98 0.79
C PRO A 269 -11.84 -3.15 0.79
N PHE A 270 -12.00 -3.84 -0.34
CA PHE A 270 -12.79 -5.08 -0.41
C PHE A 270 -12.13 -6.16 0.43
N LYS A 271 -10.85 -6.44 0.21
CA LYS A 271 -10.10 -7.44 0.99
C LYS A 271 -10.01 -7.08 2.48
N ALA A 272 -9.99 -5.80 2.83
CA ALA A 272 -10.03 -5.37 4.22
C ALA A 272 -11.36 -5.77 4.90
N LEU A 273 -12.51 -5.57 4.22
CA LEU A 273 -13.82 -5.98 4.71
C LEU A 273 -13.95 -7.49 4.81
N ILE A 274 -13.45 -8.25 3.82
CA ILE A 274 -13.44 -9.72 3.87
C ILE A 274 -12.61 -10.23 5.06
N LYS A 275 -11.40 -9.70 5.26
CA LYS A 275 -10.57 -10.06 6.43
C LYS A 275 -11.24 -9.73 7.77
N GLU A 276 -11.93 -8.60 7.83
CA GLU A 276 -12.69 -8.22 9.03
C GLU A 276 -13.84 -9.19 9.29
N SER A 277 -14.59 -9.56 8.24
CA SER A 277 -15.63 -10.57 8.34
C SER A 277 -15.09 -11.90 8.85
N ASN A 278 -14.01 -12.42 8.27
CA ASN A 278 -13.40 -13.67 8.68
C ASN A 278 -12.98 -13.63 10.15
N ARG A 279 -12.37 -12.53 10.62
CA ARG A 279 -12.02 -12.35 12.03
C ARG A 279 -13.26 -12.39 12.95
N PHE A 280 -14.38 -11.80 12.54
CA PHE A 280 -15.63 -11.87 13.30
C PHE A 280 -16.21 -13.28 13.27
N ASN A 281 -16.14 -13.97 12.14
CA ASN A 281 -16.59 -15.35 12.01
C ASN A 281 -15.81 -16.30 12.93
N ASP A 282 -14.47 -16.21 12.94
CA ASP A 282 -13.58 -16.97 13.83
C ASP A 282 -13.92 -16.72 15.32
N ALA A 283 -14.30 -15.50 15.65
CA ALA A 283 -14.76 -15.10 16.97
C ALA A 283 -16.24 -15.46 17.26
N LYS A 284 -16.92 -16.16 16.34
CA LYS A 284 -18.36 -16.50 16.39
C LYS A 284 -19.30 -15.29 16.52
N LYS A 285 -18.84 -14.14 16.02
CA LYS A 285 -19.62 -12.88 15.97
C LYS A 285 -20.29 -12.76 14.60
N TYR A 286 -21.13 -13.73 14.27
CA TYR A 286 -21.69 -13.92 12.93
C TYR A 286 -22.41 -12.68 12.38
N LYS A 287 -23.14 -11.93 13.22
CA LYS A 287 -23.82 -10.72 12.79
C LYS A 287 -22.84 -9.68 12.23
N GLN A 288 -21.72 -9.41 12.94
CA GLN A 288 -20.72 -8.48 12.48
C GLN A 288 -19.99 -9.02 11.23
N ALA A 289 -19.78 -10.33 11.14
CA ALA A 289 -19.23 -10.96 9.97
C ALA A 289 -20.13 -10.72 8.73
N LEU A 290 -21.41 -10.95 8.84
CA LEU A 290 -22.39 -10.67 7.76
C LEU A 290 -22.40 -9.19 7.36
N GLU A 291 -22.45 -8.28 8.34
CA GLU A 291 -22.42 -6.83 8.08
C GLU A 291 -21.19 -6.42 7.24
N SER A 292 -20.02 -7.00 7.52
CA SER A 292 -18.78 -6.74 6.77
C SER A 292 -18.82 -7.33 5.36
N TYR A 293 -19.30 -8.57 5.17
CA TYR A 293 -19.48 -9.19 3.85
C TYR A 293 -20.50 -8.44 2.99
N GLU A 294 -21.66 -8.16 3.53
CA GLU A 294 -22.72 -7.45 2.80
C GLU A 294 -22.25 -6.04 2.37
N LEU A 295 -21.51 -5.36 3.25
CA LEU A 295 -20.90 -4.07 2.91
C LEU A 295 -19.88 -4.20 1.78
N ALA A 296 -19.05 -5.24 1.80
CA ALA A 296 -18.08 -5.54 0.75
C ALA A 296 -18.79 -5.77 -0.59
N PHE A 297 -19.81 -6.64 -0.61
CA PHE A 297 -20.57 -6.97 -1.81
C PHE A 297 -21.35 -5.79 -2.38
N LYS A 298 -21.89 -4.95 -1.51
CA LYS A 298 -22.60 -3.73 -1.90
C LYS A 298 -21.68 -2.68 -2.51
N LYS A 299 -20.46 -2.50 -1.95
CA LYS A 299 -19.53 -1.46 -2.39
C LYS A 299 -18.66 -1.88 -3.57
N TYR A 300 -18.34 -3.17 -3.67
CA TYR A 300 -17.38 -3.70 -4.63
C TYR A 300 -17.90 -4.97 -5.30
N PRO A 301 -19.07 -4.93 -5.97
CA PRO A 301 -19.72 -6.13 -6.53
C PRO A 301 -18.85 -6.83 -7.58
N GLU A 302 -18.01 -6.08 -8.30
CA GLU A 302 -17.10 -6.58 -9.34
C GLU A 302 -15.89 -7.35 -8.79
N GLN A 303 -15.58 -7.20 -7.52
CA GLN A 303 -14.46 -7.89 -6.86
C GLN A 303 -14.90 -9.20 -6.19
N THR A 304 -16.22 -9.40 -6.04
CA THR A 304 -16.80 -10.58 -5.38
C THR A 304 -16.59 -11.82 -6.22
N ASP A 305 -15.88 -12.80 -5.69
CA ASP A 305 -15.70 -14.09 -6.33
C ASP A 305 -16.67 -15.19 -5.80
N GLU A 306 -16.50 -16.40 -6.31
CA GLU A 306 -17.35 -17.52 -5.90
C GLU A 306 -17.06 -18.04 -4.50
N TRP A 307 -15.82 -17.92 -4.04
CA TRP A 307 -15.47 -18.31 -2.68
C TRP A 307 -16.03 -17.32 -1.67
N ASP A 308 -16.02 -16.03 -1.96
CA ASP A 308 -16.67 -15.04 -1.11
C ASP A 308 -18.18 -15.31 -0.95
N LYS A 309 -18.85 -15.78 -2.04
CA LYS A 309 -20.27 -16.19 -2.00
C LYS A 309 -20.48 -17.48 -1.20
N TYR A 310 -19.53 -18.40 -1.25
CA TYR A 310 -19.56 -19.61 -0.46
C TYR A 310 -19.43 -19.30 1.03
N ASP A 311 -18.43 -18.50 1.38
CA ASP A 311 -18.13 -18.15 2.78
C ASP A 311 -19.30 -17.41 3.44
N ILE A 312 -19.94 -16.45 2.75
CA ILE A 312 -21.12 -15.78 3.29
C ILE A 312 -22.31 -16.75 3.45
N ALA A 313 -22.47 -17.73 2.56
CA ALA A 313 -23.50 -18.75 2.71
C ALA A 313 -23.29 -19.62 3.97
N CYS A 314 -22.02 -19.99 4.27
CA CYS A 314 -21.67 -20.69 5.49
C CYS A 314 -22.01 -19.87 6.74
N ILE A 315 -21.73 -18.56 6.74
CA ILE A 315 -22.07 -17.70 7.87
C ILE A 315 -23.59 -17.61 8.05
N TYR A 316 -24.37 -17.47 6.98
CA TYR A 316 -25.84 -17.50 7.06
C TYR A 316 -26.35 -18.83 7.61
N ALA A 317 -25.78 -19.96 7.17
CA ALA A 317 -26.15 -21.27 7.69
C ALA A 317 -25.89 -21.39 9.21
N GLN A 318 -24.77 -20.86 9.69
CA GLN A 318 -24.41 -20.83 11.11
C GLN A 318 -25.33 -19.91 11.95
N THR A 319 -25.94 -18.90 11.33
CA THR A 319 -26.93 -18.04 12.01
C THR A 319 -28.35 -18.62 11.97
N GLY A 320 -28.60 -19.68 11.21
CA GLY A 320 -29.92 -20.25 10.99
C GLY A 320 -30.75 -19.52 9.93
N ASP A 321 -30.16 -18.56 9.21
CA ASP A 321 -30.81 -17.93 8.06
C ASP A 321 -30.66 -18.80 6.82
N THR A 322 -31.45 -19.87 6.78
CA THR A 322 -31.40 -20.89 5.74
C THR A 322 -31.75 -20.33 4.36
N ASP A 323 -32.62 -19.34 4.27
CA ASP A 323 -33.04 -18.77 2.99
C ASP A 323 -31.90 -18.00 2.31
N ASN A 324 -31.19 -17.16 3.05
CA ASN A 324 -30.02 -16.47 2.51
C ASN A 324 -28.87 -17.43 2.23
N ALA A 325 -28.65 -18.45 3.07
CA ALA A 325 -27.65 -19.48 2.81
C ALA A 325 -27.92 -20.18 1.46
N PHE A 326 -29.14 -20.69 1.23
CA PHE A 326 -29.49 -21.33 -0.03
C PHE A 326 -29.44 -20.36 -1.22
N LYS A 327 -29.80 -19.10 -1.06
CA LYS A 327 -29.68 -18.06 -2.09
C LYS A 327 -28.25 -17.95 -2.63
N TYR A 328 -27.27 -17.83 -1.73
CA TYR A 328 -25.87 -17.70 -2.12
C TYR A 328 -25.31 -19.01 -2.69
N LEU A 329 -25.67 -20.17 -2.14
CA LEU A 329 -25.27 -21.48 -2.67
C LEU A 329 -25.85 -21.71 -4.07
N GLN A 330 -27.09 -21.26 -4.35
CA GLN A 330 -27.70 -21.39 -5.69
C GLN A 330 -26.92 -20.56 -6.74
N MET A 331 -26.41 -19.38 -6.38
CA MET A 331 -25.55 -18.59 -7.29
C MET A 331 -24.29 -19.35 -7.72
N LEU A 332 -23.81 -20.28 -6.88
CA LEU A 332 -22.65 -21.11 -7.19
C LEU A 332 -22.97 -22.28 -8.13
N VAL A 333 -24.19 -22.82 -8.03
CA VAL A 333 -24.68 -23.83 -9.00
C VAL A 333 -24.68 -23.23 -10.41
N ASP A 334 -25.12 -21.97 -10.55
CA ASP A 334 -25.23 -21.28 -11.83
C ASP A 334 -23.84 -21.03 -12.48
N SER A 335 -22.77 -21.08 -11.68
CA SER A 335 -21.38 -20.92 -12.15
C SER A 335 -20.79 -22.19 -12.79
N LYS A 336 -21.52 -23.31 -12.77
CA LYS A 336 -21.15 -24.63 -13.35
C LYS A 336 -19.83 -25.24 -12.82
N LYS A 337 -19.35 -24.86 -11.64
CA LYS A 337 -18.17 -25.46 -11.00
C LYS A 337 -18.57 -26.61 -10.08
N ASP A 338 -17.82 -27.71 -10.16
CA ASP A 338 -18.00 -28.83 -9.22
C ASP A 338 -17.57 -28.44 -7.81
N ARG A 339 -18.56 -28.38 -6.92
CA ARG A 339 -18.35 -28.15 -5.48
C ARG A 339 -19.07 -29.22 -4.63
N TYR A 340 -19.50 -30.30 -5.27
CA TYR A 340 -20.33 -31.31 -4.60
C TYR A 340 -19.67 -31.87 -3.35
N GLU A 341 -18.46 -32.42 -3.49
CA GLU A 341 -17.74 -33.05 -2.36
C GLU A 341 -17.38 -32.04 -1.27
N HIS A 342 -16.99 -30.82 -1.67
CA HIS A 342 -16.69 -29.78 -0.71
C HIS A 342 -17.93 -29.38 0.09
N THR A 343 -19.05 -29.09 -0.59
CA THR A 343 -20.30 -28.65 0.04
C THR A 343 -20.92 -29.75 0.90
N LEU A 344 -20.83 -31.02 0.46
CA LEU A 344 -21.38 -32.19 1.20
C LEU A 344 -20.68 -32.38 2.55
N ASN A 345 -19.36 -32.16 2.59
CA ASN A 345 -18.53 -32.45 3.76
C ASN A 345 -18.25 -31.22 4.64
N ASP A 346 -18.79 -30.05 4.29
CA ASP A 346 -18.57 -28.83 5.05
C ASP A 346 -19.45 -28.77 6.29
N SER A 347 -18.82 -28.80 7.46
CA SER A 347 -19.52 -28.74 8.76
C SER A 347 -20.29 -27.45 9.00
N ASP A 348 -19.89 -26.34 8.36
CA ASP A 348 -20.55 -25.04 8.50
C ASP A 348 -21.95 -25.03 7.89
N LEU A 349 -22.22 -25.98 6.97
CA LEU A 349 -23.51 -26.16 6.32
C LEU A 349 -24.40 -27.24 6.97
N ASN A 350 -23.99 -27.87 8.09
CA ASN A 350 -24.74 -28.94 8.74
C ASN A 350 -26.20 -28.54 9.07
N SER A 351 -26.46 -27.29 9.41
CA SER A 351 -27.81 -26.81 9.69
C SER A 351 -28.76 -26.88 8.48
N LEU A 352 -28.23 -26.96 7.25
CA LEU A 352 -29.00 -27.04 6.02
C LEU A 352 -29.37 -28.47 5.63
N HIS A 353 -28.72 -29.50 6.20
CA HIS A 353 -28.89 -30.89 5.77
C HIS A 353 -30.31 -31.42 5.95
N SER A 354 -31.07 -30.88 6.91
CA SER A 354 -32.48 -31.28 7.15
C SER A 354 -33.49 -30.53 6.28
N ASP A 355 -33.04 -29.48 5.54
CA ASP A 355 -33.92 -28.72 4.66
C ASP A 355 -34.15 -29.47 3.33
N SER A 356 -35.39 -29.48 2.85
CA SER A 356 -35.77 -30.17 1.60
C SER A 356 -35.02 -29.72 0.37
N ARG A 357 -34.50 -28.48 0.38
CA ARG A 357 -33.69 -27.88 -0.71
C ARG A 357 -32.30 -28.47 -0.79
N TRP A 358 -31.75 -29.06 0.30
CA TRP A 358 -30.37 -29.54 0.38
C TRP A 358 -30.05 -30.60 -0.68
N VAL A 359 -30.87 -31.66 -0.79
CA VAL A 359 -30.67 -32.72 -1.77
C VAL A 359 -30.75 -32.22 -3.20
N THR A 360 -31.64 -31.25 -3.45
CA THR A 360 -31.81 -30.64 -4.78
C THR A 360 -30.57 -29.83 -5.14
N LEU A 361 -30.04 -29.04 -4.21
CA LEU A 361 -28.82 -28.25 -4.37
C LEU A 361 -27.60 -29.13 -4.68
N LEU A 362 -27.38 -30.17 -3.90
CA LEU A 362 -26.26 -31.11 -4.11
C LEU A 362 -26.32 -31.80 -5.48
N ASN A 363 -27.52 -32.23 -5.88
CA ASN A 363 -27.71 -32.83 -7.21
C ASN A 363 -27.46 -31.84 -8.35
N ALA A 364 -27.74 -30.56 -8.14
CA ALA A 364 -27.44 -29.52 -9.12
C ALA A 364 -25.91 -29.29 -9.27
N PHE A 365 -25.16 -29.29 -8.19
CA PHE A 365 -23.68 -29.26 -8.23
C PHE A 365 -23.10 -30.46 -9.00
N LYS A 366 -23.68 -31.65 -8.86
CA LYS A 366 -23.26 -32.87 -9.56
C LYS A 366 -23.52 -32.84 -11.08
N LYS A 367 -24.58 -32.16 -11.50
CA LYS A 367 -24.97 -32.07 -12.93
C LYS A 367 -24.13 -31.07 -13.70
N GLY A 368 -23.62 -30.03 -13.05
CA GLY A 368 -22.76 -29.01 -13.68
C GLY A 368 -21.45 -29.55 -14.25
N ASN A 369 -21.07 -30.79 -13.93
CA ASN A 369 -19.84 -31.46 -14.37
C ASN A 369 -19.99 -32.31 -15.65
N LYS A 370 -21.16 -32.40 -16.24
CA LYS A 370 -21.42 -33.35 -17.34
C LYS A 370 -21.64 -32.69 -18.70
N GLU A 371 -21.49 -31.39 -18.79
CA GLU A 371 -21.51 -30.60 -20.01
C GLU A 371 -20.18 -29.80 -20.16
#